data_4ca42326b05d8f0f9ae6bfbe745b70c3
#
_entry.id   4ca42326b05d8f0f9ae6bfbe745b70c3
#
_cell.length_a   1.000
_cell.length_b   1.000
_cell.length_c   1.000
_cell.angle_alpha   90.00
_cell.angle_beta   90.00
_cell.angle_gamma   90.00
#
_symmetry.space_group_name_H-M   'P 1'
#
loop_
_entity.id
_entity.type
_entity.pdbx_description
1 polymer ?
#
loop_
_entity_poly.entity_id
_entity_poly.type
_entity_poly.pdbx_seq_one_letter_code
_entity_poly.pdbx_strand_id
1 'polypeptide(L)' 'IQRPIRDVSIIVNGTPVVLKGKSDYVLVDLFQFYDFDLSKPKGNIVILHNGVRSEYTAPLNDGDDIKIFWE' A
#
# COMPACT_ATOMS: atom_id res chain seq x y z
N ILE A 1 9.10 4.08 24.60
CA ILE A 1 10.11 3.70 23.59
C ILE A 1 9.62 4.17 22.23
N GLN A 2 10.41 4.99 21.59
CA GLN A 2 10.09 5.46 20.25
C GLN A 2 10.72 4.52 19.22
N ARG A 3 9.93 4.12 18.24
CA ARG A 3 10.43 3.36 17.10
C ARG A 3 11.11 4.32 16.13
N PRO A 4 12.24 3.92 15.52
CA PRO A 4 12.87 4.77 14.52
C PRO A 4 11.97 4.90 13.29
N ILE A 5 11.97 6.08 12.69
CA ILE A 5 11.34 6.30 11.39
C ILE A 5 12.15 5.52 10.36
N ARG A 6 11.47 4.78 9.51
CA ARG A 6 12.13 3.98 8.48
C ARG A 6 11.43 4.13 7.14
N ASP A 7 12.19 3.95 6.08
CA ASP A 7 11.65 3.88 4.75
C ASP A 7 11.23 2.44 4.47
N VAL A 8 10.07 2.27 3.88
CA VAL A 8 9.55 0.97 3.48
C VAL A 8 9.39 0.98 1.96
N SER A 9 10.09 0.08 1.29
CA SER A 9 10.01 -0.05 -0.17
C SER A 9 9.04 -1.17 -0.51
N ILE A 10 8.04 -0.86 -1.34
CA ILE A 10 7.05 -1.83 -1.79
C ILE A 10 6.87 -1.71 -3.30
N ILE A 11 6.22 -2.70 -3.89
CA ILE A 11 5.85 -2.67 -5.31
C ILE A 11 4.33 -2.56 -5.39
N VAL A 12 3.85 -1.56 -6.10
CA VAL A 12 2.41 -1.35 -6.30
C VAL A 12 2.12 -1.41 -7.79
N ASN A 13 1.35 -2.43 -8.20
CA ASN A 13 1.02 -2.66 -9.61
C ASN A 13 2.26 -2.67 -10.51
N GLY A 14 3.35 -3.25 -10.01
CA GLY A 14 4.62 -3.32 -10.73
C GLY A 14 5.48 -2.06 -10.64
N THR A 15 5.03 -1.04 -9.91
CA THR A 15 5.76 0.22 -9.76
C THR A 15 6.38 0.29 -8.37
N PRO A 16 7.69 0.53 -8.24
CA PRO A 16 8.30 0.68 -6.92
C PRO A 16 7.84 1.96 -6.24
N VAL A 17 7.46 1.85 -4.97
CA VAL A 17 7.01 2.98 -4.14
C VAL A 17 7.76 2.92 -2.82
N VAL A 18 8.28 4.07 -2.38
CA VAL A 18 8.96 4.17 -1.10
C VAL A 18 8.12 4.99 -0.14
N LEU A 19 7.77 4.40 1.00
CA LEU A 19 6.98 5.04 2.05
C LEU A 19 7.94 5.65 3.07
N LYS A 20 7.73 6.92 3.40
CA LYS A 20 8.63 7.67 4.28
C LYS A 20 7.86 8.42 5.36
N GLY A 21 8.53 8.70 6.46
CA GLY A 21 8.02 9.59 7.50
C GLY A 21 7.36 8.91 8.68
N LYS A 22 7.23 7.59 8.66
CA LYS A 22 6.63 6.81 9.74
C LYS A 22 7.49 5.61 10.11
N SER A 23 7.25 5.06 11.29
CA SER A 23 7.89 3.81 11.72
C SER A 23 7.09 2.58 11.27
N ASP A 24 5.77 2.72 11.18
CA ASP A 24 4.87 1.65 10.76
C ASP A 24 3.90 2.17 9.69
N TYR A 25 3.55 1.30 8.75
CA TYR A 25 2.67 1.65 7.64
C TYR A 25 1.57 0.62 7.49
N VAL A 26 0.39 1.10 7.08
CA VAL A 26 -0.73 0.24 6.69
C VAL A 26 -1.12 0.56 5.25
N LEU A 27 -1.97 -0.28 4.64
CA LEU A 27 -2.32 -0.12 3.23
C LEU A 27 -2.90 1.26 2.91
N VAL A 28 -3.69 1.86 3.79
CA VAL A 28 -4.26 3.19 3.54
C VAL A 28 -3.19 4.26 3.44
N ASP A 29 -2.05 4.10 4.10
CA ASP A 29 -0.94 5.05 4.01
C ASP A 29 -0.32 5.06 2.61
N LEU A 30 -0.44 3.97 1.88
CA LEU A 30 0.06 3.85 0.52
C LEU A 30 -0.52 4.91 -0.40
N PHE A 31 -1.79 5.26 -0.23
CA PHE A 31 -2.46 6.23 -1.11
C PHE A 31 -1.91 7.65 -0.99
N GLN A 32 -1.10 7.93 0.02
CA GLN A 32 -0.39 9.20 0.13
C GLN A 32 0.85 9.26 -0.77
N PHE A 33 1.35 8.10 -1.18
CA PHE A 33 2.58 7.98 -1.96
C PHE A 33 2.35 7.44 -3.36
N TYR A 34 1.22 6.78 -3.58
CA TYR A 34 0.85 6.19 -4.86
C TYR A 34 -0.51 6.74 -5.30
N ASP A 35 -0.54 7.36 -6.47
CA ASP A 35 -1.75 7.98 -6.99
C ASP A 35 -2.62 6.92 -7.67
N PHE A 36 -3.68 6.51 -6.99
CA PHE A 36 -4.69 5.61 -7.53
C PHE A 36 -6.02 6.35 -7.58
N ASP A 37 -6.64 6.42 -8.76
CA ASP A 37 -7.87 7.17 -8.95
C ASP A 37 -9.07 6.46 -8.33
N LEU A 38 -9.49 6.95 -7.17
CA LEU A 38 -10.67 6.46 -6.46
C LEU A 38 -11.92 7.28 -6.78
N SER A 39 -11.78 8.37 -7.53
CA SER A 39 -12.90 9.28 -7.82
C SER A 39 -13.85 8.73 -8.88
N LYS A 40 -13.41 7.76 -9.65
CA LYS A 40 -14.22 7.14 -10.72
C LYS A 40 -14.27 5.63 -10.52
N PRO A 41 -15.05 5.15 -9.55
CA PRO A 41 -15.09 3.71 -9.28
C PRO A 41 -15.70 2.95 -10.47
N LYS A 42 -15.04 1.84 -10.82
CA LYS A 42 -15.45 0.97 -11.93
C LYS A 42 -15.94 -0.38 -11.42
N GLY A 43 -16.36 -0.44 -10.17
CA GLY A 43 -16.80 -1.66 -9.54
C GLY A 43 -16.31 -1.70 -8.10
N ASN A 44 -15.96 -2.88 -7.63
CA ASN A 44 -15.39 -3.07 -6.29
C ASN A 44 -13.88 -2.95 -6.35
N ILE A 45 -13.29 -2.26 -5.37
CA ILE A 45 -11.84 -2.19 -5.27
C ILE A 45 -11.30 -3.50 -4.68
N VAL A 46 -10.25 -4.01 -5.29
CA VAL A 46 -9.54 -5.20 -4.81
C VAL A 46 -8.11 -4.82 -4.50
N ILE A 47 -7.66 -5.20 -3.30
CA ILE A 47 -6.28 -4.99 -2.87
C ILE A 47 -5.67 -6.34 -2.54
N LEU A 48 -4.62 -6.70 -3.22
CA LEU A 48 -3.87 -7.94 -2.97
C LEU A 48 -2.53 -7.58 -2.32
N HIS A 49 -2.28 -8.16 -1.16
CA HIS A 49 -1.03 -8.02 -0.42
C HIS A 49 -0.26 -9.34 -0.52
N ASN A 50 0.80 -9.36 -1.31
CA ASN A 50 1.57 -10.58 -1.62
C ASN A 50 0.67 -11.70 -2.17
N GLY A 51 -0.29 -11.33 -3.03
CA GLY A 51 -1.20 -12.27 -3.65
C GLY A 51 -2.42 -12.65 -2.82
N VAL A 52 -2.57 -12.09 -1.63
CA VAL A 52 -3.69 -12.37 -0.72
C VAL A 52 -4.56 -11.13 -0.58
N ARG A 53 -5.87 -11.30 -0.74
CA ARG A 53 -6.81 -10.19 -0.59
C ARG A 53 -6.73 -9.63 0.82
N SER A 54 -6.57 -8.30 0.91
CA SER A 54 -6.32 -7.61 2.18
C SER A 54 -7.19 -6.37 2.31
N GLU A 55 -7.25 -5.85 3.53
CA GLU A 55 -8.00 -4.64 3.86
C GLU A 55 -7.08 -3.44 3.97
N TYR A 56 -7.67 -2.24 4.04
CA TYR A 56 -6.92 -0.99 4.14
C TYR A 56 -6.05 -0.89 5.40
N THR A 57 -6.40 -1.64 6.43
CA THR A 57 -5.67 -1.62 7.71
C THR A 57 -4.56 -2.66 7.79
N ALA A 58 -4.35 -3.44 6.73
CA ALA A 58 -3.30 -4.46 6.72
C ALA A 58 -1.91 -3.79 6.82
N PRO A 59 -1.03 -4.28 7.69
CA PRO A 59 0.29 -3.68 7.84
C PRO A 59 1.18 -3.94 6.62
N LEU A 60 2.01 -2.97 6.30
CA LEU A 60 2.97 -3.08 5.20
C LEU A 60 4.37 -3.32 5.73
N ASN A 61 5.12 -4.15 5.02
CA ASN A 61 6.51 -4.44 5.32
C ASN A 61 7.38 -4.17 4.10
N ASP A 62 8.65 -3.98 4.34
CA ASP A 62 9.61 -3.76 3.27
C ASP A 62 9.63 -4.96 2.31
N GLY A 63 9.56 -4.69 1.02
CA GLY A 63 9.56 -5.73 0.00
C GLY A 63 8.19 -6.29 -0.35
N ASP A 64 7.11 -5.76 0.20
CA ASP A 64 5.77 -6.25 -0.10
C ASP A 64 5.35 -5.94 -1.54
N ASP A 65 4.57 -6.85 -2.12
CA ASP A 65 4.00 -6.70 -3.45
C ASP A 65 2.49 -6.43 -3.31
N ILE A 66 2.07 -5.27 -3.77
CA ILE A 66 0.69 -4.81 -3.64
C ILE A 66 0.08 -4.68 -5.03
N LYS A 67 -1.13 -5.17 -5.20
CA LYS A 67 -1.92 -4.96 -6.41
C LYS A 67 -3.24 -4.31 -6.05
N ILE A 68 -3.59 -3.25 -6.76
CA ILE A 68 -4.84 -2.51 -6.55
C ILE A 68 -5.53 -2.39 -7.90
N PHE A 69 -6.78 -2.86 -7.96
CA PHE A 69 -7.55 -2.79 -9.21
C PHE A 69 -9.04 -2.81 -8.94
N TRP A 70 -9.82 -2.50 -9.97
CA TRP A 70 -11.28 -2.61 -9.92
C TRP A 70 -11.73 -3.97 -10.44
N GLU A 71 -12.71 -4.54 -9.74
CA GLU A 71 -13.29 -5.83 -10.11
C GLU A 71 -14.72 -5.67 -10.60
#